data_c3ea79d78c551941c904dd952fe48b7c
#
_entry.id   c3ea79d78c551941c904dd952fe48b7c
#
_cell.length_a   1.000
_cell.length_b   1.000
_cell.length_c   1.000
_cell.angle_alpha   90.00
_cell.angle_beta   90.00
_cell.angle_gamma   90.00
#
_symmetry.space_group_name_H-M   'P 1'
#
loop_
_entity.id
_entity.type
_entity.pdbx_description
1 polymer ?
#
loop_
_entity_poly.entity_id
_entity_poly.type
_entity_poly.pdbx_seq_one_letter_code
_entity_poly.pdbx_strand_id
1 'polypeptide(L)'
;MPKLVEKSGSRPPWVGLAAAAWVQMSAGTASTFPLYSAALKSVLGINQQQITILGVACDLGENMGLLPGYASNKLPPWSMLLIGLSSCFLGYGVLWLSVSEIVHGLPFWLLFIALVVATNSSSWFGTASLVTNMRNFPMSRGPVAGLLKGYIGLSGAAYTVLFSVLLHHSASNLLLFLTVGVPVLCLAVMYFVRPCIPATGEDPCEPIYFAFLLGTSILLAAYLVVTTVVSEVFTLSSVLRYVLVAVMVLFLFSPLSIPIKMTLFRSNAKRSLPGSSDNLAKEEGVSAQEEPLLTPSTSASNLGSLFQGDDASDMEILLAEGEGAVKKKRKPRRGEDFKLGQVFVKADFWLLWFAYFLGMGSGVTVSNNLAQIGFAFGIKDTTILLCLFSFFNFIGRLASGAISEHFVRSRTLPRTLWMGAAQLVMVFTFLLFAMAIDHTIYVATALIGIGMGFQFLSIATISELFGLRHFGINFNFILLGNPIGATIFSAFLAGYIYDMEADKQGNPTCIGPDCFRVTFLVLAGVCGLGTLLTVILTMRIRPVYQALYASGSFRLQPQSGGH
;
A
#
# COMPACT_ATOMS: atom_id res chain seq x y z
N MET A 1 -23.36 -4.69 -22.35
CA MET A 1 -22.12 -4.63 -23.12
C MET A 1 -21.41 -5.97 -22.96
N PRO A 2 -21.00 -6.67 -24.03
CA PRO A 2 -20.30 -7.94 -23.93
C PRO A 2 -18.98 -7.72 -23.16
N LYS A 3 -18.73 -8.54 -22.14
CA LYS A 3 -17.48 -8.54 -21.38
C LYS A 3 -16.36 -9.06 -22.28
N LEU A 4 -15.60 -8.15 -22.91
CA LEU A 4 -14.41 -8.51 -23.67
C LEU A 4 -13.38 -9.10 -22.69
N VAL A 5 -13.06 -10.38 -22.88
CA VAL A 5 -11.93 -11.04 -22.20
C VAL A 5 -10.66 -10.41 -22.75
N GLU A 6 -9.91 -9.70 -21.90
CA GLU A 6 -8.64 -9.11 -22.32
C GLU A 6 -7.58 -10.20 -22.49
N LYS A 7 -6.79 -10.09 -23.57
CA LYS A 7 -5.66 -10.98 -23.82
C LYS A 7 -4.50 -10.65 -22.87
N SER A 8 -3.71 -11.65 -22.50
CA SER A 8 -2.44 -11.47 -21.80
C SER A 8 -1.60 -10.37 -22.47
N GLY A 9 -1.00 -9.47 -21.70
CA GLY A 9 -0.24 -8.32 -22.21
C GLY A 9 -1.09 -7.16 -22.74
N SER A 10 -2.38 -7.06 -22.35
CA SER A 10 -3.23 -5.96 -22.78
C SER A 10 -2.86 -4.63 -22.09
N ARG A 11 -3.06 -3.52 -22.82
CA ARG A 11 -2.72 -2.15 -22.39
C ARG A 11 -3.54 -1.61 -21.21
N PRO A 12 -4.88 -1.85 -21.13
CA PRO A 12 -5.74 -1.18 -20.16
C PRO A 12 -5.32 -1.34 -18.69
N PRO A 13 -4.86 -2.51 -18.19
CA PRO A 13 -4.39 -2.64 -16.80
C PRO A 13 -3.22 -1.71 -16.49
N TRP A 14 -2.28 -1.52 -17.42
CA TRP A 14 -1.11 -0.66 -17.25
C TRP A 14 -1.45 0.83 -17.23
N VAL A 15 -2.45 1.26 -18.02
CA VAL A 15 -3.00 2.62 -17.93
C VAL A 15 -3.64 2.84 -16.57
N GLY A 16 -4.40 1.85 -16.08
CA GLY A 16 -4.99 1.87 -14.75
C GLY A 16 -3.96 1.96 -13.63
N LEU A 17 -2.86 1.22 -13.74
CA LEU A 17 -1.76 1.25 -12.76
C LEU A 17 -1.03 2.62 -12.78
N ALA A 18 -0.78 3.18 -13.96
CA ALA A 18 -0.17 4.50 -14.08
C ALA A 18 -1.05 5.60 -13.48
N ALA A 19 -2.36 5.58 -13.74
CA ALA A 19 -3.32 6.48 -13.12
C ALA A 19 -3.39 6.29 -11.59
N ALA A 20 -3.36 5.04 -11.13
CA ALA A 20 -3.35 4.72 -9.71
C ALA A 20 -2.10 5.23 -8.99
N ALA A 21 -0.93 5.26 -9.63
CA ALA A 21 0.29 5.87 -9.07
C ALA A 21 0.07 7.36 -8.76
N TRP A 22 -0.55 8.11 -9.65
CA TRP A 22 -0.91 9.51 -9.41
C TRP A 22 -1.94 9.68 -8.29
N VAL A 23 -2.96 8.83 -8.23
CA VAL A 23 -3.94 8.83 -7.13
C VAL A 23 -3.26 8.51 -5.80
N GLN A 24 -2.29 7.59 -5.77
CA GLN A 24 -1.54 7.25 -4.56
C GLN A 24 -0.61 8.37 -4.10
N MET A 25 0.00 9.11 -5.03
CA MET A 25 0.72 10.36 -4.69
C MET A 25 -0.23 11.37 -4.05
N SER A 26 -1.43 11.53 -4.61
CA SER A 26 -2.46 12.41 -4.07
C SER A 26 -3.00 11.93 -2.71
N ALA A 27 -2.97 10.64 -2.43
CA ALA A 27 -3.42 10.06 -1.17
C ALA A 27 -2.53 10.42 0.04
N GLY A 28 -1.29 10.86 -0.18
CA GLY A 28 -0.35 11.20 0.89
C GLY A 28 -0.54 12.58 1.50
N THR A 29 -1.73 13.16 1.45
CA THR A 29 -2.00 14.52 1.99
C THR A 29 -1.76 14.64 3.50
N ALA A 30 -1.93 13.56 4.28
CA ALA A 30 -1.67 13.57 5.71
C ALA A 30 -0.21 13.93 6.04
N SER A 31 0.75 13.51 5.20
CA SER A 31 2.17 13.82 5.38
C SER A 31 2.52 15.31 5.20
N THR A 32 1.59 16.13 4.71
CA THR A 32 1.79 17.58 4.56
C THR A 32 1.51 18.36 5.85
N PHE A 33 0.96 17.75 6.89
CA PHE A 33 0.60 18.42 8.14
C PHE A 33 1.75 19.26 8.75
N PRO A 34 3.00 18.79 8.81
CA PRO A 34 4.10 19.60 9.34
C PRO A 34 4.33 20.91 8.58
N LEU A 35 4.03 20.96 7.27
CA LEU A 35 4.28 22.14 6.42
C LEU A 35 3.33 23.31 6.72
N TYR A 36 2.14 23.07 7.28
CA TYR A 36 1.18 24.11 7.60
C TYR A 36 0.80 24.19 9.09
N SER A 37 1.27 23.27 9.92
CA SER A 37 0.96 23.21 11.37
C SER A 37 1.44 24.47 12.12
N ALA A 38 2.61 25.01 11.77
CA ALA A 38 3.13 26.25 12.34
C ALA A 38 2.25 27.47 12.01
N ALA A 39 1.74 27.54 10.78
CA ALA A 39 0.81 28.60 10.37
C ALA A 39 -0.55 28.45 11.09
N LEU A 40 -1.07 27.23 11.22
CA LEU A 40 -2.28 26.98 12.04
C LEU A 40 -2.09 27.46 13.48
N LYS A 41 -0.92 27.18 14.08
CA LYS A 41 -0.62 27.60 15.44
C LYS A 41 -0.61 29.12 15.59
N SER A 42 0.04 29.83 14.66
CA SER A 42 0.18 31.29 14.72
C SER A 42 -1.12 32.02 14.43
N VAL A 43 -1.87 31.60 13.39
CA VAL A 43 -3.11 32.26 12.97
C VAL A 43 -4.25 32.04 13.96
N LEU A 44 -4.36 30.82 14.51
CA LEU A 44 -5.46 30.45 15.40
C LEU A 44 -5.13 30.64 16.89
N GLY A 45 -3.89 31.03 17.24
CA GLY A 45 -3.46 31.19 18.64
C GLY A 45 -3.55 29.92 19.47
N ILE A 46 -3.50 28.74 18.87
CA ILE A 46 -3.62 27.45 19.55
C ILE A 46 -2.29 27.02 20.18
N ASN A 47 -2.36 26.31 21.29
CA ASN A 47 -1.19 25.84 22.01
C ASN A 47 -0.57 24.58 21.37
N GLN A 48 0.62 24.18 21.86
CA GLN A 48 1.34 23.02 21.31
C GLN A 48 0.57 21.69 21.50
N GLN A 49 -0.11 21.54 22.61
CA GLN A 49 -0.94 20.35 22.88
C GLN A 49 -2.08 20.22 21.86
N GLN A 50 -2.72 21.33 21.53
CA GLN A 50 -3.78 21.36 20.52
C GLN A 50 -3.25 21.03 19.11
N ILE A 51 -2.05 21.51 18.73
CA ILE A 51 -1.40 21.10 17.47
C ILE A 51 -1.12 19.60 17.45
N THR A 52 -0.65 19.04 18.55
CA THR A 52 -0.41 17.58 18.67
C THR A 52 -1.72 16.79 18.49
N ILE A 53 -2.81 17.26 19.10
CA ILE A 53 -4.14 16.65 18.92
C ILE A 53 -4.60 16.72 17.45
N LEU A 54 -4.32 17.81 16.74
CA LEU A 54 -4.59 17.89 15.29
C LEU A 54 -3.72 16.92 14.49
N GLY A 55 -2.47 16.67 14.89
CA GLY A 55 -1.64 15.61 14.30
C GLY A 55 -2.28 14.22 14.46
N VAL A 56 -2.81 13.92 15.65
CA VAL A 56 -3.56 12.68 15.89
C VAL A 56 -4.83 12.60 15.02
N ALA A 57 -5.49 13.72 14.76
CA ALA A 57 -6.63 13.78 13.82
C ALA A 57 -6.22 13.37 12.39
N CYS A 58 -5.02 13.77 11.94
CA CYS A 58 -4.47 13.34 10.64
C CYS A 58 -4.30 11.83 10.59
N ASP A 59 -3.63 11.24 11.58
CA ASP A 59 -3.38 9.80 11.65
C ASP A 59 -4.69 9.01 11.73
N LEU A 60 -5.65 9.50 12.50
CA LEU A 60 -6.96 8.88 12.62
C LEU A 60 -7.70 8.87 11.29
N GLY A 61 -7.77 10.02 10.59
CA GLY A 61 -8.45 10.13 9.30
C GLY A 61 -7.81 9.26 8.24
N GLU A 62 -6.48 9.29 8.10
CA GLU A 62 -5.75 8.50 7.09
C GLU A 62 -5.97 6.99 7.26
N ASN A 63 -6.08 6.50 8.50
CA ASN A 63 -6.17 5.06 8.78
C ASN A 63 -7.61 4.55 9.01
N MET A 64 -8.63 5.41 9.03
CA MET A 64 -10.04 5.01 9.09
C MET A 64 -10.55 4.46 7.75
N GLY A 65 -9.99 3.34 7.31
CA GLY A 65 -10.26 2.72 6.02
C GLY A 65 -11.40 1.70 5.99
N LEU A 66 -12.12 1.44 7.10
CA LEU A 66 -13.18 0.41 7.14
C LEU A 66 -14.35 0.74 6.20
N LEU A 67 -14.77 2.02 6.18
CA LEU A 67 -15.86 2.47 5.32
C LEU A 67 -15.49 2.36 3.83
N PRO A 68 -14.36 2.92 3.33
CA PRO A 68 -13.92 2.68 1.97
C PRO A 68 -13.67 1.20 1.67
N GLY A 69 -13.17 0.42 2.63
CA GLY A 69 -13.00 -1.02 2.47
C GLY A 69 -14.31 -1.76 2.22
N TYR A 70 -15.37 -1.44 2.97
CA TYR A 70 -16.70 -1.98 2.74
C TYR A 70 -17.30 -1.51 1.41
N ALA A 71 -17.15 -0.22 1.12
CA ALA A 71 -17.63 0.42 -0.12
C ALA A 71 -16.98 -0.17 -1.38
N SER A 72 -15.72 -0.61 -1.31
CA SER A 72 -14.97 -1.17 -2.45
C SER A 72 -15.61 -2.43 -3.08
N ASN A 73 -16.52 -3.09 -2.36
CA ASN A 73 -17.27 -4.23 -2.87
C ASN A 73 -18.65 -3.87 -3.46
N LYS A 74 -19.13 -2.65 -3.19
CA LYS A 74 -20.46 -2.20 -3.60
C LYS A 74 -20.40 -1.09 -4.62
N LEU A 75 -19.38 -0.23 -4.54
CA LEU A 75 -19.23 0.94 -5.37
C LEU A 75 -18.14 0.74 -6.43
N PRO A 76 -18.31 1.30 -7.63
CA PRO A 76 -17.26 1.32 -8.62
C PRO A 76 -16.11 2.25 -8.18
N PRO A 77 -14.85 2.03 -8.66
CA PRO A 77 -13.69 2.81 -8.23
C PRO A 77 -13.85 4.32 -8.41
N TRP A 78 -14.47 4.77 -9.50
CA TRP A 78 -14.69 6.19 -9.75
C TRP A 78 -15.56 6.87 -8.68
N SER A 79 -16.59 6.20 -8.17
CA SER A 79 -17.44 6.78 -7.12
C SER A 79 -16.71 6.83 -5.77
N MET A 80 -15.85 5.86 -5.49
CA MET A 80 -14.99 5.90 -4.30
C MET A 80 -14.00 7.08 -4.37
N LEU A 81 -13.40 7.31 -5.55
CA LEU A 81 -12.53 8.47 -5.78
C LEU A 81 -13.31 9.78 -5.65
N LEU A 82 -14.57 9.82 -6.12
CA LEU A 82 -15.44 10.99 -5.98
C LEU A 82 -15.74 11.32 -4.51
N ILE A 83 -16.02 10.32 -3.68
CA ILE A 83 -16.19 10.51 -2.23
C ILE A 83 -14.89 11.02 -1.61
N GLY A 84 -13.74 10.43 -1.95
CA GLY A 84 -12.44 10.86 -1.46
C GLY A 84 -12.12 12.30 -1.81
N LEU A 85 -12.32 12.71 -3.07
CA LEU A 85 -12.08 14.10 -3.49
C LEU A 85 -13.05 15.10 -2.83
N SER A 86 -14.30 14.70 -2.60
CA SER A 86 -15.27 15.54 -1.87
C SER A 86 -14.83 15.73 -0.41
N SER A 87 -14.37 14.66 0.24
CA SER A 87 -13.84 14.71 1.61
C SER A 87 -12.59 15.60 1.67
N CYS A 88 -11.69 15.49 0.69
CA CYS A 88 -10.49 16.31 0.55
C CYS A 88 -10.86 17.80 0.41
N PHE A 89 -11.77 18.12 -0.53
CA PHE A 89 -12.23 19.49 -0.79
C PHE A 89 -12.90 20.12 0.45
N LEU A 90 -13.82 19.40 1.09
CA LEU A 90 -14.54 19.92 2.26
C LEU A 90 -13.59 20.11 3.45
N GLY A 91 -12.78 19.10 3.78
CA GLY A 91 -11.94 19.15 4.96
C GLY A 91 -10.79 20.16 4.83
N TYR A 92 -10.01 20.12 3.75
CA TYR A 92 -8.95 21.10 3.53
C TYR A 92 -9.49 22.49 3.21
N GLY A 93 -10.70 22.61 2.63
CA GLY A 93 -11.38 23.87 2.40
C GLY A 93 -11.68 24.64 3.69
N VAL A 94 -12.16 23.96 4.72
CA VAL A 94 -12.37 24.56 6.06
C VAL A 94 -11.03 25.05 6.65
N LEU A 95 -9.97 24.25 6.54
CA LEU A 95 -8.64 24.64 7.03
C LEU A 95 -8.07 25.84 6.24
N TRP A 96 -8.24 25.84 4.92
CA TRP A 96 -7.81 26.94 4.07
C TRP A 96 -8.54 28.24 4.41
N LEU A 97 -9.86 28.22 4.57
CA LEU A 97 -10.67 29.38 4.97
C LEU A 97 -10.20 29.96 6.32
N SER A 98 -9.79 29.08 7.25
CA SER A 98 -9.29 29.48 8.56
C SER A 98 -7.88 30.10 8.50
N VAL A 99 -6.93 29.45 7.79
CA VAL A 99 -5.54 29.95 7.67
C VAL A 99 -5.45 31.19 6.78
N SER A 100 -6.35 31.34 5.80
CA SER A 100 -6.45 32.54 4.97
C SER A 100 -7.18 33.71 5.64
N GLU A 101 -7.57 33.55 6.92
CA GLU A 101 -8.28 34.57 7.71
C GLU A 101 -9.60 35.06 7.06
N ILE A 102 -10.17 34.26 6.13
CA ILE A 102 -11.48 34.58 5.53
C ILE A 102 -12.60 34.32 6.55
N VAL A 103 -12.44 33.28 7.36
CA VAL A 103 -13.38 32.95 8.44
C VAL A 103 -12.62 32.92 9.76
N HIS A 104 -12.99 33.82 10.67
CA HIS A 104 -12.39 33.93 11.99
C HIS A 104 -13.19 33.14 13.05
N GLY A 105 -12.50 32.71 14.12
CA GLY A 105 -13.14 32.15 15.32
C GLY A 105 -13.76 30.77 15.15
N LEU A 106 -13.25 29.94 14.23
CA LEU A 106 -13.69 28.55 14.11
C LEU A 106 -13.36 27.77 15.39
N PRO A 107 -14.30 27.01 15.94
CA PRO A 107 -14.07 26.23 17.15
C PRO A 107 -13.08 25.09 16.88
N PHE A 108 -12.23 24.78 17.84
CA PHE A 108 -11.19 23.74 17.73
C PHE A 108 -11.74 22.37 17.30
N TRP A 109 -12.89 21.97 17.82
CA TRP A 109 -13.51 20.69 17.46
C TRP A 109 -13.88 20.60 15.98
N LEU A 110 -14.24 21.74 15.35
CA LEU A 110 -14.56 21.78 13.91
C LEU A 110 -13.27 21.60 13.08
N LEU A 111 -12.16 22.20 13.49
CA LEU A 111 -10.86 22.00 12.85
C LEU A 111 -10.40 20.55 12.97
N PHE A 112 -10.61 19.92 14.14
CA PHE A 112 -10.33 18.51 14.35
C PHE A 112 -11.12 17.62 13.40
N ILE A 113 -12.45 17.81 13.32
CA ILE A 113 -13.32 17.04 12.42
C ILE A 113 -12.96 17.31 10.95
N ALA A 114 -12.74 18.57 10.59
CA ALA A 114 -12.36 18.95 9.23
C ALA A 114 -11.06 18.23 8.80
N LEU A 115 -10.08 18.13 9.70
CA LEU A 115 -8.82 17.47 9.44
C LEU A 115 -8.97 15.93 9.34
N VAL A 116 -9.79 15.32 10.20
CA VAL A 116 -10.14 13.89 10.08
C VAL A 116 -10.80 13.62 8.72
N VAL A 117 -11.75 14.45 8.31
CA VAL A 117 -12.45 14.30 7.01
C VAL A 117 -11.48 14.53 5.85
N ALA A 118 -10.63 15.55 5.93
CA ALA A 118 -9.62 15.85 4.91
C ALA A 118 -8.69 14.67 4.67
N THR A 119 -8.07 14.15 5.73
CA THR A 119 -7.10 13.06 5.65
C THR A 119 -7.75 11.69 5.40
N ASN A 120 -9.04 11.52 5.71
CA ASN A 120 -9.79 10.32 5.34
C ASN A 120 -9.89 10.13 3.82
N SER A 121 -9.75 11.21 3.02
CA SER A 121 -9.62 11.11 1.57
C SER A 121 -8.52 10.13 1.14
N SER A 122 -7.42 10.05 1.89
CA SER A 122 -6.30 9.13 1.67
C SER A 122 -6.73 7.66 1.72
N SER A 123 -7.61 7.31 2.66
CA SER A 123 -8.19 5.97 2.76
C SER A 123 -9.07 5.61 1.55
N TRP A 124 -9.85 6.56 1.04
CA TRP A 124 -10.68 6.37 -0.15
C TRP A 124 -9.84 6.20 -1.41
N PHE A 125 -8.88 7.10 -1.63
CA PHE A 125 -7.93 7.05 -2.75
C PHE A 125 -7.09 5.79 -2.72
N GLY A 126 -6.52 5.49 -1.55
CA GLY A 126 -5.68 4.32 -1.33
C GLY A 126 -6.42 3.02 -1.57
N THR A 127 -7.64 2.89 -1.04
CA THR A 127 -8.46 1.67 -1.19
C THR A 127 -8.92 1.49 -2.64
N ALA A 128 -9.44 2.55 -3.28
CA ALA A 128 -9.92 2.48 -4.67
C ALA A 128 -8.78 2.03 -5.62
N SER A 129 -7.62 2.67 -5.52
CA SER A 129 -6.47 2.39 -6.38
C SER A 129 -5.89 1.00 -6.13
N LEU A 130 -5.69 0.63 -4.86
CA LEU A 130 -5.06 -0.64 -4.50
C LEU A 130 -5.96 -1.83 -4.84
N VAL A 131 -7.23 -1.80 -4.42
CA VAL A 131 -8.16 -2.92 -4.66
C VAL A 131 -8.36 -3.16 -6.16
N THR A 132 -8.49 -2.08 -6.94
CA THR A 132 -8.66 -2.19 -8.39
C THR A 132 -7.43 -2.82 -9.05
N ASN A 133 -6.23 -2.35 -8.71
CA ASN A 133 -5.02 -2.87 -9.34
C ASN A 133 -4.61 -4.26 -8.83
N MET A 134 -4.89 -4.60 -7.58
CA MET A 134 -4.72 -5.98 -7.08
C MET A 134 -5.61 -6.98 -7.83
N ARG A 135 -6.79 -6.55 -8.28
CA ARG A 135 -7.69 -7.35 -9.12
C ARG A 135 -7.24 -7.38 -10.59
N ASN A 136 -6.65 -6.29 -11.10
CA ASN A 136 -6.15 -6.20 -12.47
C ASN A 136 -4.85 -7.00 -12.69
N PHE A 137 -4.02 -7.17 -11.63
CA PHE A 137 -2.76 -7.91 -11.65
C PHE A 137 -2.73 -9.02 -10.60
N PRO A 138 -3.58 -10.06 -10.74
CA PRO A 138 -3.73 -11.09 -9.70
C PRO A 138 -2.48 -11.96 -9.54
N MET A 139 -1.58 -11.98 -10.55
CA MET A 139 -0.34 -12.76 -10.56
C MET A 139 0.85 -11.99 -9.95
N SER A 140 0.78 -10.65 -9.86
CA SER A 140 1.87 -9.77 -9.40
C SER A 140 1.45 -8.89 -8.22
N ARG A 141 0.75 -9.47 -7.24
CA ARG A 141 0.17 -8.75 -6.09
C ARG A 141 1.22 -8.05 -5.22
N GLY A 142 2.38 -8.69 -5.02
CA GLY A 142 3.47 -8.12 -4.25
C GLY A 142 4.03 -6.83 -4.86
N PRO A 143 4.50 -6.86 -6.11
CA PRO A 143 4.97 -5.67 -6.82
C PRO A 143 3.93 -4.55 -6.89
N VAL A 144 2.66 -4.85 -7.17
CA VAL A 144 1.56 -3.87 -7.21
C VAL A 144 1.38 -3.19 -5.84
N ALA A 145 1.29 -3.99 -4.76
CA ALA A 145 1.12 -3.45 -3.41
C ALA A 145 2.33 -2.60 -2.98
N GLY A 146 3.55 -3.09 -3.22
CA GLY A 146 4.78 -2.39 -2.91
C GLY A 146 4.91 -1.07 -3.66
N LEU A 147 4.65 -1.08 -4.97
CA LEU A 147 4.70 0.10 -5.82
C LEU A 147 3.70 1.17 -5.38
N LEU A 148 2.42 0.81 -5.29
CA LEU A 148 1.35 1.76 -4.94
C LEU A 148 1.52 2.32 -3.52
N LYS A 149 1.86 1.48 -2.54
CA LYS A 149 2.17 1.95 -1.18
C LYS A 149 3.48 2.72 -1.10
N GLY A 150 4.43 2.45 -1.99
CA GLY A 150 5.63 3.25 -2.17
C GLY A 150 5.31 4.69 -2.57
N TYR A 151 4.45 4.90 -3.56
CA TYR A 151 4.06 6.26 -4.00
C TYR A 151 3.42 7.10 -2.89
N ILE A 152 2.61 6.51 -1.99
CA ILE A 152 2.14 7.22 -0.79
C ILE A 152 3.34 7.63 0.09
N GLY A 153 4.34 6.75 0.26
CA GLY A 153 5.53 7.07 1.05
C GLY A 153 6.36 8.22 0.46
N LEU A 154 6.38 8.38 -0.86
CA LEU A 154 7.08 9.47 -1.56
C LEU A 154 6.33 10.80 -1.56
N SER A 155 5.02 10.77 -1.34
CA SER A 155 4.18 11.97 -1.48
C SER A 155 4.61 13.11 -0.56
N GLY A 156 5.01 12.83 0.68
CA GLY A 156 5.52 13.82 1.61
C GLY A 156 6.70 14.62 1.04
N ALA A 157 7.70 13.92 0.49
CA ALA A 157 8.85 14.58 -0.16
C ALA A 157 8.44 15.38 -1.41
N ALA A 158 7.55 14.84 -2.23
CA ALA A 158 7.05 15.56 -3.41
C ALA A 158 6.27 16.82 -3.04
N TYR A 159 5.42 16.77 -2.01
CA TYR A 159 4.71 17.95 -1.50
C TYR A 159 5.65 18.96 -0.87
N THR A 160 6.73 18.53 -0.21
CA THR A 160 7.75 19.45 0.33
C THR A 160 8.45 20.21 -0.79
N VAL A 161 8.86 19.53 -1.87
CA VAL A 161 9.44 20.20 -3.05
C VAL A 161 8.44 21.16 -3.69
N LEU A 162 7.18 20.76 -3.82
CA LEU A 162 6.12 21.63 -4.35
C LEU A 162 5.92 22.87 -3.46
N PHE A 163 5.88 22.69 -2.14
CA PHE A 163 5.72 23.75 -1.15
C PHE A 163 6.86 24.77 -1.20
N SER A 164 8.11 24.30 -1.27
CA SER A 164 9.29 25.18 -1.29
C SER A 164 9.43 25.91 -2.62
N VAL A 165 9.14 25.26 -3.74
CA VAL A 165 9.43 25.80 -5.08
C VAL A 165 8.26 26.58 -5.67
N LEU A 166 7.06 25.97 -5.75
CA LEU A 166 5.92 26.58 -6.42
C LEU A 166 5.06 27.42 -5.48
N LEU A 167 4.95 27.01 -4.22
CA LEU A 167 4.05 27.66 -3.27
C LEU A 167 4.76 28.66 -2.36
N HIS A 168 6.06 28.91 -2.59
CA HIS A 168 6.87 29.91 -1.90
C HIS A 168 6.75 29.86 -0.36
N HIS A 169 6.74 28.66 0.21
CA HIS A 169 6.56 28.38 1.66
C HIS A 169 5.27 28.96 2.26
N SER A 170 4.24 29.20 1.43
CA SER A 170 2.95 29.71 1.89
C SER A 170 2.02 28.56 2.28
N ALA A 171 1.67 28.49 3.58
CA ALA A 171 0.74 27.49 4.10
C ALA A 171 -0.67 27.64 3.51
N SER A 172 -1.13 28.90 3.27
CA SER A 172 -2.42 29.16 2.63
C SER A 172 -2.47 28.63 1.20
N ASN A 173 -1.40 28.87 0.41
CA ASN A 173 -1.32 28.34 -0.96
C ASN A 173 -1.25 26.81 -0.98
N LEU A 174 -0.56 26.19 -0.02
CA LEU A 174 -0.53 24.74 0.12
C LEU A 174 -1.92 24.18 0.43
N LEU A 175 -2.63 24.74 1.40
CA LEU A 175 -4.00 24.33 1.74
C LEU A 175 -4.96 24.55 0.57
N LEU A 176 -4.82 25.64 -0.20
CA LEU A 176 -5.59 25.84 -1.43
C LEU A 176 -5.27 24.76 -2.48
N PHE A 177 -3.99 24.41 -2.65
CA PHE A 177 -3.59 23.33 -3.55
C PHE A 177 -4.18 21.99 -3.10
N LEU A 178 -4.17 21.67 -1.80
CA LEU A 178 -4.81 20.46 -1.27
C LEU A 178 -6.33 20.49 -1.46
N THR A 179 -6.96 21.66 -1.33
CA THR A 179 -8.41 21.84 -1.49
C THR A 179 -8.86 21.70 -2.94
N VAL A 180 -8.13 22.23 -3.90
CA VAL A 180 -8.55 22.30 -5.32
C VAL A 180 -7.64 21.47 -6.23
N GLY A 181 -6.33 21.59 -6.09
CA GLY A 181 -5.36 20.95 -6.99
C GLY A 181 -5.41 19.42 -6.91
N VAL A 182 -5.45 18.87 -5.69
CA VAL A 182 -5.54 17.41 -5.49
C VAL A 182 -6.86 16.84 -6.03
N PRO A 183 -8.04 17.41 -5.72
CA PRO A 183 -9.30 16.98 -6.35
C PRO A 183 -9.31 17.08 -7.86
N VAL A 184 -8.79 18.16 -8.45
CA VAL A 184 -8.73 18.33 -9.92
C VAL A 184 -7.85 17.24 -10.54
N LEU A 185 -6.69 16.96 -9.96
CA LEU A 185 -5.80 15.90 -10.43
C LEU A 185 -6.47 14.51 -10.34
N CYS A 186 -7.14 14.22 -9.23
CA CYS A 186 -7.89 12.98 -9.08
C CYS A 186 -9.04 12.86 -10.09
N LEU A 187 -9.77 13.94 -10.38
CA LEU A 187 -10.80 13.96 -11.42
C LEU A 187 -10.23 13.65 -12.80
N ALA A 188 -9.08 14.23 -13.14
CA ALA A 188 -8.42 14.03 -14.44
C ALA A 188 -8.02 12.55 -14.67
N VAL A 189 -7.57 11.85 -13.62
CA VAL A 189 -7.10 10.46 -13.73
C VAL A 189 -8.16 9.42 -13.36
N MET A 190 -9.26 9.81 -12.74
CA MET A 190 -10.32 8.94 -12.20
C MET A 190 -10.88 7.97 -13.24
N TYR A 191 -11.08 8.42 -14.47
CA TYR A 191 -11.62 7.61 -15.57
C TYR A 191 -10.76 6.39 -15.89
N PHE A 192 -9.45 6.49 -15.70
CA PHE A 192 -8.49 5.43 -16.03
C PHE A 192 -8.36 4.36 -14.94
N VAL A 193 -8.75 4.67 -13.69
CA VAL A 193 -8.75 3.71 -12.59
C VAL A 193 -10.03 2.87 -12.66
N ARG A 194 -9.98 1.79 -13.44
CA ARG A 194 -11.13 0.91 -13.65
C ARG A 194 -10.74 -0.57 -13.58
N PRO A 195 -11.68 -1.45 -13.16
CA PRO A 195 -11.44 -2.87 -13.16
C PRO A 195 -11.38 -3.38 -14.60
N CYS A 196 -10.36 -4.20 -14.88
CA CYS A 196 -10.21 -4.95 -16.12
C CYS A 196 -10.52 -6.42 -15.85
N ILE A 197 -10.94 -7.16 -16.87
CA ILE A 197 -11.05 -8.61 -16.76
C ILE A 197 -9.62 -9.16 -16.83
N PRO A 198 -9.13 -9.86 -15.78
CA PRO A 198 -7.79 -10.41 -15.81
C PRO A 198 -7.64 -11.37 -17.00
N ALA A 199 -6.55 -11.24 -17.75
CA ALA A 199 -6.23 -12.17 -18.81
C ALA A 199 -5.96 -13.58 -18.23
N THR A 200 -6.46 -14.60 -18.90
CA THR A 200 -6.10 -15.98 -18.61
C THR A 200 -4.70 -16.24 -19.18
N GLY A 201 -3.68 -16.25 -18.31
CA GLY A 201 -2.29 -16.55 -18.67
C GLY A 201 -1.27 -15.53 -18.13
N GLU A 202 -0.03 -15.97 -17.98
CA GLU A 202 1.09 -15.11 -17.61
C GLU A 202 1.57 -14.32 -18.84
N ASP A 203 1.79 -13.01 -18.65
CA ASP A 203 2.48 -12.18 -19.63
C ASP A 203 4.00 -12.25 -19.36
N PRO A 204 4.80 -12.81 -20.28
CA PRO A 204 6.24 -12.90 -20.09
C PRO A 204 6.94 -11.54 -19.96
N CYS A 205 6.30 -10.45 -20.42
CA CYS A 205 6.82 -9.09 -20.32
C CYS A 205 6.48 -8.41 -18.98
N GLU A 206 5.52 -8.93 -18.23
CA GLU A 206 5.05 -8.33 -16.96
C GLU A 206 6.17 -8.11 -15.94
N PRO A 207 7.08 -9.06 -15.67
CA PRO A 207 8.19 -8.85 -14.73
C PRO A 207 9.15 -7.74 -15.19
N ILE A 208 9.39 -7.59 -16.47
CA ILE A 208 10.27 -6.56 -17.05
C ILE A 208 9.66 -5.18 -16.85
N TYR A 209 8.36 -5.04 -17.06
CA TYR A 209 7.65 -3.77 -16.84
C TYR A 209 7.63 -3.38 -15.36
N PHE A 210 7.41 -4.33 -14.46
CA PHE A 210 7.52 -4.06 -13.02
C PHE A 210 8.95 -3.70 -12.61
N ALA A 211 9.98 -4.37 -13.14
CA ALA A 211 11.38 -4.01 -12.89
C ALA A 211 11.70 -2.58 -13.35
N PHE A 212 11.19 -2.17 -14.52
CA PHE A 212 11.30 -0.80 -15.01
C PHE A 212 10.62 0.20 -14.08
N LEU A 213 9.37 -0.07 -13.63
CA LEU A 213 8.65 0.80 -12.69
C LEU A 213 9.38 0.92 -11.35
N LEU A 214 9.90 -0.19 -10.83
CA LEU A 214 10.69 -0.19 -9.61
C LEU A 214 11.94 0.67 -9.76
N GLY A 215 12.69 0.49 -10.85
CA GLY A 215 13.91 1.27 -11.13
C GLY A 215 13.63 2.78 -11.23
N THR A 216 12.61 3.17 -12.01
CA THR A 216 12.24 4.59 -12.16
C THR A 216 11.70 5.20 -10.86
N SER A 217 10.99 4.42 -10.04
CA SER A 217 10.51 4.87 -8.72
C SER A 217 11.65 5.06 -7.72
N ILE A 218 12.68 4.20 -7.75
CA ILE A 218 13.89 4.36 -6.93
C ILE A 218 14.66 5.61 -7.35
N LEU A 219 14.79 5.84 -8.66
CA LEU A 219 15.43 7.06 -9.19
C LEU A 219 14.66 8.32 -8.76
N LEU A 220 13.33 8.29 -8.81
CA LEU A 220 12.49 9.38 -8.30
C LEU A 220 12.74 9.63 -6.81
N ALA A 221 12.79 8.59 -6.00
CA ALA A 221 13.02 8.72 -4.56
C ALA A 221 14.41 9.31 -4.26
N ALA A 222 15.45 8.80 -4.90
CA ALA A 222 16.80 9.34 -4.77
C ALA A 222 16.86 10.80 -5.22
N TYR A 223 16.20 11.12 -6.33
CA TYR A 223 16.07 12.47 -6.84
C TYR A 223 15.42 13.42 -5.82
N LEU A 224 14.29 13.01 -5.21
CA LEU A 224 13.59 13.82 -4.20
C LEU A 224 14.46 14.08 -2.97
N VAL A 225 15.18 13.06 -2.47
CA VAL A 225 16.10 13.23 -1.33
C VAL A 225 17.22 14.20 -1.66
N VAL A 226 17.88 14.02 -2.81
CA VAL A 226 18.96 14.92 -3.25
C VAL A 226 18.43 16.34 -3.43
N THR A 227 17.28 16.52 -4.06
CA THR A 227 16.67 17.84 -4.27
C THR A 227 16.33 18.52 -2.94
N THR A 228 15.76 17.78 -1.98
CA THR A 228 15.45 18.33 -0.65
C THR A 228 16.71 18.77 0.08
N VAL A 229 17.75 17.93 0.12
CA VAL A 229 19.04 18.28 0.77
C VAL A 229 19.70 19.48 0.08
N VAL A 230 19.73 19.48 -1.26
CA VAL A 230 20.33 20.59 -2.02
C VAL A 230 19.57 21.90 -1.81
N SER A 231 18.24 21.86 -1.71
CA SER A 231 17.42 23.05 -1.47
C SER A 231 17.58 23.62 -0.05
N GLU A 232 17.94 22.80 0.93
CA GLU A 232 18.22 23.24 2.31
C GLU A 232 19.64 23.82 2.46
N VAL A 233 20.62 23.20 1.78
CA VAL A 233 22.04 23.59 1.93
C VAL A 233 22.41 24.80 1.04
N PHE A 234 21.79 24.91 -0.14
CA PHE A 234 22.14 25.94 -1.13
C PHE A 234 20.96 26.85 -1.45
N THR A 235 21.23 28.16 -1.55
CA THR A 235 20.26 29.13 -2.08
C THR A 235 20.14 28.96 -3.59
N LEU A 236 19.12 28.26 -4.05
CA LEU A 236 18.91 27.98 -5.47
C LEU A 236 18.29 29.17 -6.21
N SER A 237 18.73 29.41 -7.44
CA SER A 237 18.09 30.36 -8.34
C SER A 237 16.67 29.93 -8.69
N SER A 238 15.76 30.89 -8.96
CA SER A 238 14.36 30.55 -9.28
C SER A 238 14.23 29.65 -10.50
N VAL A 239 15.07 29.83 -11.52
CA VAL A 239 15.07 29.00 -12.72
C VAL A 239 15.42 27.54 -12.38
N LEU A 240 16.47 27.33 -11.56
CA LEU A 240 16.90 25.98 -11.18
C LEU A 240 15.80 25.27 -10.37
N ARG A 241 15.11 25.99 -9.49
CA ARG A 241 13.97 25.44 -8.73
C ARG A 241 12.86 24.91 -9.64
N TYR A 242 12.44 25.69 -10.65
CA TYR A 242 11.43 25.25 -11.62
C TYR A 242 11.89 24.04 -12.45
N VAL A 243 13.18 23.99 -12.84
CA VAL A 243 13.75 22.83 -13.53
C VAL A 243 13.68 21.58 -12.65
N LEU A 244 13.98 21.69 -11.36
CA LEU A 244 13.88 20.58 -10.42
C LEU A 244 12.44 20.04 -10.32
N VAL A 245 11.43 20.92 -10.24
CA VAL A 245 10.03 20.46 -10.26
C VAL A 245 9.65 19.82 -11.60
N ALA A 246 10.09 20.37 -12.72
CA ALA A 246 9.82 19.81 -14.04
C ALA A 246 10.39 18.38 -14.17
N VAL A 247 11.61 18.15 -13.69
CA VAL A 247 12.24 16.82 -13.67
C VAL A 247 11.47 15.86 -12.74
N MET A 248 11.02 16.31 -11.55
CA MET A 248 10.18 15.52 -10.66
C MET A 248 8.89 15.06 -11.36
N VAL A 249 8.20 15.98 -12.04
CA VAL A 249 6.97 15.69 -12.79
C VAL A 249 7.25 14.70 -13.91
N LEU A 250 8.38 14.81 -14.60
CA LEU A 250 8.81 13.88 -15.65
C LEU A 250 8.97 12.45 -15.11
N PHE A 251 9.60 12.29 -13.93
CA PHE A 251 9.69 10.99 -13.26
C PHE A 251 8.31 10.45 -12.85
N LEU A 252 7.38 11.30 -12.41
CA LEU A 252 6.02 10.91 -12.07
C LEU A 252 5.21 10.42 -13.30
N PHE A 253 5.58 10.85 -14.50
CA PHE A 253 5.01 10.34 -15.75
C PHE A 253 5.63 9.02 -16.22
N SER A 254 6.70 8.52 -15.58
CA SER A 254 7.37 7.28 -15.99
C SER A 254 6.44 6.05 -16.08
N PRO A 255 5.42 5.85 -15.23
CA PRO A 255 4.50 4.72 -15.37
C PRO A 255 3.68 4.75 -16.67
N LEU A 256 3.44 5.93 -17.25
CA LEU A 256 2.73 6.07 -18.53
C LEU A 256 3.57 5.64 -19.74
N SER A 257 4.88 5.54 -19.59
CA SER A 257 5.76 5.10 -20.70
C SER A 257 5.45 3.67 -21.15
N ILE A 258 5.00 2.78 -20.26
CA ILE A 258 4.63 1.40 -20.57
C ILE A 258 3.44 1.33 -21.53
N PRO A 259 2.26 1.91 -21.20
CA PRO A 259 1.14 1.89 -22.14
C PRO A 259 1.41 2.68 -23.44
N ILE A 260 2.26 3.72 -23.40
CA ILE A 260 2.70 4.44 -24.60
C ILE A 260 3.54 3.51 -25.48
N LYS A 261 4.54 2.82 -24.92
CA LYS A 261 5.35 1.82 -25.63
C LYS A 261 4.46 0.73 -26.26
N MET A 262 3.51 0.19 -25.50
CA MET A 262 2.55 -0.82 -26.00
C MET A 262 1.69 -0.31 -27.17
N THR A 263 1.44 1.00 -27.22
CA THR A 263 0.67 1.62 -28.31
C THR A 263 1.51 1.80 -29.56
N LEU A 264 2.72 2.35 -29.40
CA LEU A 264 3.61 2.68 -30.53
C LEU A 264 4.20 1.43 -31.20
N PHE A 265 4.55 0.40 -30.44
CA PHE A 265 5.22 -0.79 -30.96
C PHE A 265 4.30 -1.98 -31.24
N ARG A 266 2.98 -1.86 -31.04
CA ARG A 266 1.99 -2.91 -31.37
C ARG A 266 1.87 -3.18 -32.88
N SER A 267 2.33 -2.27 -33.72
CA SER A 267 2.22 -2.35 -35.20
C SER A 267 3.13 -3.43 -35.79
N ASN A 268 4.26 -3.77 -35.18
CA ASN A 268 5.25 -4.64 -35.83
C ASN A 268 5.06 -6.14 -35.58
N ALA A 269 4.37 -6.53 -34.51
CA ALA A 269 4.12 -7.94 -34.21
C ALA A 269 3.02 -8.58 -35.08
N LYS A 270 2.16 -7.78 -35.73
CA LYS A 270 1.16 -8.27 -36.67
C LYS A 270 1.70 -8.46 -38.09
N ARG A 271 2.90 -7.95 -38.39
CA ARG A 271 3.50 -8.00 -39.74
C ARG A 271 4.47 -9.17 -39.96
N SER A 272 4.78 -9.96 -38.95
CA SER A 272 5.73 -11.07 -39.04
C SER A 272 5.09 -12.47 -38.91
N LEU A 273 3.85 -12.64 -39.34
CA LEU A 273 3.37 -13.97 -39.72
C LEU A 273 3.72 -14.16 -41.21
N PRO A 274 4.66 -15.07 -41.52
CA PRO A 274 4.94 -15.41 -42.91
C PRO A 274 3.66 -16.01 -43.52
N GLY A 275 3.31 -15.49 -44.67
CA GLY A 275 2.22 -16.02 -45.47
C GLY A 275 2.40 -17.52 -45.66
N SER A 276 1.42 -18.27 -45.24
CA SER A 276 1.23 -19.64 -45.68
C SER A 276 0.17 -19.57 -46.78
N SER A 277 0.72 -19.59 -47.99
CA SER A 277 0.12 -20.02 -49.26
C SER A 277 -1.42 -20.19 -49.30
N ASP A 278 -2.05 -19.23 -49.94
CA ASP A 278 -3.16 -19.50 -50.86
C ASP A 278 -2.68 -20.44 -51.95
N ASN A 279 -3.23 -21.61 -52.02
CA ASN A 279 -3.49 -22.31 -53.26
C ASN A 279 -4.46 -23.48 -53.04
N LEU A 280 -5.38 -23.54 -53.98
CA LEU A 280 -6.33 -24.62 -54.32
C LEU A 280 -7.68 -24.55 -53.60
N ALA A 281 -8.61 -24.22 -54.30
CA ALA A 281 -9.34 -24.64 -55.45
C ALA A 281 -10.86 -24.56 -55.15
N LYS A 282 -11.53 -23.99 -56.07
CA LYS A 282 -12.95 -24.14 -56.36
C LYS A 282 -13.35 -25.63 -56.31
N GLU A 283 -14.46 -25.93 -55.73
CA GLU A 283 -15.59 -26.56 -56.41
C GLU A 283 -16.73 -26.92 -55.44
N GLU A 284 -17.89 -26.46 -55.81
CA GLU A 284 -19.22 -27.05 -55.80
C GLU A 284 -19.78 -27.69 -54.54
N GLY A 285 -20.73 -27.09 -54.00
CA GLY A 285 -22.15 -27.36 -53.94
C GLY A 285 -22.60 -28.70 -53.34
N VAL A 286 -23.70 -28.59 -52.62
CA VAL A 286 -24.75 -29.58 -52.32
C VAL A 286 -24.95 -29.89 -50.82
N SER A 287 -26.10 -29.38 -50.40
CA SER A 287 -27.11 -29.95 -49.46
C SER A 287 -26.74 -30.36 -48.05
N ALA A 288 -27.49 -29.75 -47.20
CA ALA A 288 -28.13 -30.20 -45.97
C ALA A 288 -28.06 -31.72 -45.66
N GLN A 289 -27.65 -32.06 -44.48
CA GLN A 289 -28.41 -32.98 -43.65
C GLN A 289 -27.97 -32.91 -42.19
N GLU A 290 -28.97 -32.95 -41.38
CA GLU A 290 -29.01 -32.95 -39.91
C GLU A 290 -28.34 -34.19 -39.31
N GLU A 291 -27.86 -34.00 -38.06
CA GLU A 291 -27.84 -34.96 -36.93
C GLU A 291 -26.94 -36.22 -36.98
N PRO A 292 -26.75 -36.86 -35.80
CA PRO A 292 -26.68 -36.40 -34.42
C PRO A 292 -25.51 -37.00 -33.58
N LEU A 293 -25.38 -36.48 -32.36
CA LEU A 293 -25.21 -37.17 -31.09
C LEU A 293 -24.10 -38.23 -30.86
N LEU A 294 -23.33 -37.91 -29.80
CA LEU A 294 -22.86 -38.82 -28.78
C LEU A 294 -21.93 -39.98 -29.18
N THR A 295 -20.66 -39.75 -28.91
CA THR A 295 -19.85 -40.83 -28.35
C THR A 295 -18.96 -40.33 -27.24
N PRO A 296 -18.96 -40.96 -26.08
CA PRO A 296 -18.06 -40.63 -24.98
C PRO A 296 -16.70 -41.27 -25.25
N SER A 297 -15.68 -40.46 -25.54
CA SER A 297 -14.31 -40.97 -25.51
C SER A 297 -13.79 -40.96 -24.09
N THR A 298 -13.83 -42.08 -23.46
CA THR A 298 -13.00 -42.51 -22.37
C THR A 298 -11.54 -42.20 -22.64
N SER A 299 -10.99 -41.30 -21.87
CA SER A 299 -9.55 -41.26 -21.57
C SER A 299 -9.41 -41.00 -20.10
N ALA A 300 -9.68 -42.09 -19.34
CA ALA A 300 -9.17 -42.22 -18.00
C ALA A 300 -7.68 -42.48 -18.08
N SER A 301 -6.87 -41.52 -17.69
CA SER A 301 -5.49 -41.78 -17.32
C SER A 301 -5.17 -41.07 -16.01
N ASN A 302 -5.14 -41.88 -14.98
CA ASN A 302 -4.28 -41.82 -13.81
C ASN A 302 -3.78 -40.44 -13.35
N LEU A 303 -4.55 -39.82 -12.48
CA LEU A 303 -4.02 -38.96 -11.43
C LEU A 303 -4.78 -39.18 -10.11
N GLY A 304 -4.90 -40.41 -9.70
CA GLY A 304 -5.50 -40.84 -8.43
C GLY A 304 -4.45 -41.48 -7.56
N SER A 305 -3.67 -40.68 -6.83
CA SER A 305 -2.99 -41.22 -5.62
C SER A 305 -2.24 -40.13 -4.84
N LEU A 306 -2.88 -39.00 -4.50
CA LEU A 306 -2.26 -38.03 -3.57
C LEU A 306 -3.23 -37.26 -2.63
N PHE A 307 -4.52 -37.67 -2.60
CA PHE A 307 -5.46 -37.07 -1.64
C PHE A 307 -6.37 -38.18 -1.06
N GLN A 308 -5.78 -39.06 -0.29
CA GLN A 308 -6.52 -40.00 0.54
C GLN A 308 -6.66 -39.37 1.93
N GLY A 309 -7.77 -38.66 2.14
CA GLY A 309 -8.10 -38.07 3.44
C GLY A 309 -9.44 -37.32 3.52
N ASP A 310 -9.92 -36.75 2.41
CA ASP A 310 -11.14 -35.91 2.44
C ASP A 310 -12.25 -36.37 1.47
N ASP A 311 -12.04 -37.44 0.68
CA ASP A 311 -12.98 -37.86 -0.36
C ASP A 311 -14.27 -38.50 0.17
N ALA A 312 -14.27 -39.00 1.41
CA ALA A 312 -15.46 -39.56 2.04
C ALA A 312 -16.54 -38.52 2.31
N SER A 313 -16.14 -37.29 2.65
CA SER A 313 -17.08 -36.18 2.91
C SER A 313 -17.69 -35.60 1.64
N ASP A 314 -16.93 -35.58 0.55
CA ASP A 314 -17.40 -35.02 -0.73
C ASP A 314 -18.33 -36.04 -1.45
N MET A 315 -18.10 -37.35 -1.27
CA MET A 315 -19.00 -38.40 -1.76
C MET A 315 -20.34 -38.42 -1.00
N GLU A 316 -20.30 -38.20 0.31
CA GLU A 316 -21.50 -38.11 1.15
C GLU A 316 -22.34 -36.86 0.82
N ILE A 317 -21.69 -35.73 0.46
CA ILE A 317 -22.34 -34.50 -0.01
C ILE A 317 -22.98 -34.71 -1.39
N LEU A 318 -22.31 -35.37 -2.32
CA LEU A 318 -22.83 -35.69 -3.65
C LEU A 318 -24.04 -36.66 -3.59
N LEU A 319 -24.01 -37.62 -2.69
CA LEU A 319 -25.14 -38.52 -2.44
C LEU A 319 -26.33 -37.78 -1.80
N ALA A 320 -26.07 -36.86 -0.90
CA ALA A 320 -27.10 -36.03 -0.27
C ALA A 320 -27.74 -35.01 -1.23
N GLU A 321 -27.02 -34.52 -2.25
CA GLU A 321 -27.57 -33.65 -3.31
C GLU A 321 -28.56 -34.43 -4.21
N GLY A 322 -28.41 -35.74 -4.36
CA GLY A 322 -29.35 -36.62 -5.08
C GLY A 322 -30.67 -36.85 -4.35
N GLU A 323 -30.74 -36.60 -3.05
CA GLU A 323 -31.92 -36.84 -2.21
C GLU A 323 -32.70 -35.56 -1.85
N GLY A 324 -32.42 -34.40 -2.51
CA GLY A 324 -33.14 -33.15 -2.25
C GLY A 324 -32.76 -32.44 -0.95
N ALA A 325 -31.63 -32.75 -0.36
CA ALA A 325 -31.12 -32.10 0.84
C ALA A 325 -30.71 -30.64 0.56
N VAL A 326 -31.06 -29.72 1.44
CA VAL A 326 -30.70 -28.28 1.44
C VAL A 326 -29.18 -28.14 1.26
N LYS A 327 -28.73 -27.42 0.22
CA LYS A 327 -27.32 -27.11 -0.03
C LYS A 327 -26.65 -26.55 1.22
N LYS A 328 -25.92 -27.39 1.97
CA LYS A 328 -25.10 -26.90 3.08
C LYS A 328 -24.03 -25.98 2.51
N LYS A 329 -24.07 -24.70 2.83
CA LYS A 329 -23.14 -23.69 2.37
C LYS A 329 -21.73 -24.08 2.82
N ARG A 330 -20.90 -24.57 1.90
CA ARG A 330 -19.52 -25.01 2.18
C ARG A 330 -18.74 -23.85 2.83
N LYS A 331 -18.00 -24.16 3.89
CA LYS A 331 -17.08 -23.17 4.50
C LYS A 331 -15.91 -22.95 3.55
N PRO A 332 -15.52 -21.69 3.26
CA PRO A 332 -14.41 -21.40 2.35
C PRO A 332 -13.09 -21.97 2.88
N ARG A 333 -12.29 -22.54 1.96
CA ARG A 333 -10.94 -23.06 2.21
C ARG A 333 -9.92 -21.91 2.12
N ARG A 334 -8.72 -22.08 2.69
CA ARG A 334 -7.61 -21.09 2.59
C ARG A 334 -7.28 -20.84 1.11
N GLY A 335 -7.15 -19.55 0.73
CA GLY A 335 -6.97 -19.13 -0.65
C GLY A 335 -8.25 -18.79 -1.40
N GLU A 336 -9.43 -19.15 -0.86
CA GLU A 336 -10.74 -18.76 -1.40
C GLU A 336 -11.20 -17.42 -0.81
N ASP A 337 -12.33 -16.90 -1.31
CA ASP A 337 -12.89 -15.61 -0.88
C ASP A 337 -13.61 -15.70 0.47
N PHE A 338 -13.11 -14.98 1.46
CA PHE A 338 -13.70 -14.89 2.80
C PHE A 338 -14.38 -13.55 3.04
N LYS A 339 -15.56 -13.58 3.66
CA LYS A 339 -16.19 -12.39 4.25
C LYS A 339 -15.51 -12.02 5.57
N LEU A 340 -15.53 -10.75 5.97
CA LEU A 340 -14.88 -10.27 7.20
C LEU A 340 -15.24 -11.10 8.44
N GLY A 341 -16.52 -11.42 8.65
CA GLY A 341 -16.95 -12.26 9.78
C GLY A 341 -16.38 -13.69 9.78
N GLN A 342 -16.10 -14.23 8.58
CA GLN A 342 -15.46 -15.55 8.46
C GLN A 342 -13.93 -15.46 8.70
N VAL A 343 -13.33 -14.31 8.34
CA VAL A 343 -11.91 -14.03 8.56
C VAL A 343 -11.61 -13.95 10.05
N PHE A 344 -12.47 -13.32 10.85
CA PHE A 344 -12.29 -13.18 12.31
C PHE A 344 -12.24 -14.50 13.07
N VAL A 345 -12.83 -15.57 12.52
CA VAL A 345 -12.77 -16.91 13.13
C VAL A 345 -11.44 -17.62 12.83
N LYS A 346 -10.62 -17.09 11.94
CA LYS A 346 -9.35 -17.73 11.52
C LYS A 346 -8.17 -17.20 12.34
N ALA A 347 -7.46 -18.12 13.02
CA ALA A 347 -6.26 -17.78 13.77
C ALA A 347 -5.16 -17.13 12.91
N ASP A 348 -5.05 -17.52 11.63
CA ASP A 348 -4.06 -16.97 10.70
C ASP A 348 -4.26 -15.48 10.46
N PHE A 349 -5.50 -14.98 10.53
CA PHE A 349 -5.81 -13.56 10.44
C PHE A 349 -5.30 -12.78 11.65
N TRP A 350 -5.55 -13.27 12.85
CA TRP A 350 -5.12 -12.62 14.08
C TRP A 350 -3.61 -12.67 14.25
N LEU A 351 -2.97 -13.77 13.86
CA LEU A 351 -1.51 -13.87 13.83
C LEU A 351 -0.91 -12.81 12.89
N LEU A 352 -1.50 -12.62 11.69
CA LEU A 352 -1.07 -11.61 10.74
C LEU A 352 -1.33 -10.19 11.28
N TRP A 353 -2.51 -9.96 11.89
CA TRP A 353 -2.89 -8.68 12.44
C TRP A 353 -1.97 -8.26 13.58
N PHE A 354 -1.73 -9.15 14.56
CA PHE A 354 -0.83 -8.86 15.67
C PHE A 354 0.63 -8.70 15.20
N ALA A 355 1.09 -9.51 14.27
CA ALA A 355 2.42 -9.34 13.69
C ALA A 355 2.57 -7.98 13.00
N TYR A 356 1.58 -7.54 12.22
CA TYR A 356 1.55 -6.21 11.61
C TYR A 356 1.49 -5.11 12.66
N PHE A 357 0.58 -5.22 13.64
CA PHE A 357 0.40 -4.24 14.71
C PHE A 357 1.70 -4.01 15.51
N LEU A 358 2.39 -5.09 15.91
CA LEU A 358 3.63 -5.00 16.69
C LEU A 358 4.77 -4.40 15.87
N GLY A 359 4.97 -4.85 14.62
CA GLY A 359 6.03 -4.34 13.76
C GLY A 359 5.78 -2.92 13.26
N MET A 360 4.55 -2.63 12.79
CA MET A 360 4.18 -1.31 12.29
C MET A 360 4.12 -0.27 13.40
N GLY A 361 3.50 -0.61 14.53
CA GLY A 361 3.40 0.27 15.69
C GLY A 361 4.76 0.67 16.26
N SER A 362 5.71 -0.28 16.31
CA SER A 362 7.09 0.02 16.71
C SER A 362 7.79 0.98 15.73
N GLY A 363 7.61 0.78 14.43
CA GLY A 363 8.19 1.68 13.41
C GLY A 363 7.59 3.08 13.44
N VAL A 364 6.27 3.19 13.59
CA VAL A 364 5.56 4.48 13.70
C VAL A 364 5.99 5.24 14.96
N THR A 365 6.29 4.54 16.05
CA THR A 365 6.82 5.18 17.27
C THR A 365 8.10 5.95 16.99
N VAL A 366 9.04 5.36 16.22
CA VAL A 366 10.26 6.06 15.81
C VAL A 366 9.93 7.23 14.88
N SER A 367 9.09 7.00 13.87
CA SER A 367 8.70 8.04 12.91
C SER A 367 8.11 9.28 13.59
N ASN A 368 7.18 9.07 14.53
CA ASN A 368 6.48 10.17 15.21
C ASN A 368 7.37 10.93 16.20
N ASN A 369 8.37 10.26 16.77
CA ASN A 369 9.29 10.85 17.74
C ASN A 369 10.69 11.13 17.17
N LEU A 370 10.88 11.05 15.85
CA LEU A 370 12.21 11.08 15.23
C LEU A 370 12.96 12.39 15.50
N ALA A 371 12.26 13.52 15.56
CA ALA A 371 12.85 14.80 15.92
C ALA A 371 13.33 14.81 17.38
N GLN A 372 12.50 14.36 18.32
CA GLN A 372 12.82 14.27 19.74
C GLN A 372 13.98 13.28 20.00
N ILE A 373 13.98 12.15 19.28
CA ILE A 373 15.08 11.18 19.31
C ILE A 373 16.37 11.86 18.84
N GLY A 374 16.33 12.59 17.70
CA GLY A 374 17.48 13.32 17.17
C GLY A 374 18.02 14.34 18.18
N PHE A 375 17.15 15.15 18.78
CA PHE A 375 17.56 16.13 19.81
C PHE A 375 18.13 15.46 21.06
N ALA A 376 17.55 14.35 21.52
CA ALA A 376 18.06 13.60 22.65
C ALA A 376 19.49 13.07 22.38
N PHE A 377 19.81 12.71 21.15
CA PHE A 377 21.15 12.29 20.71
C PHE A 377 22.06 13.45 20.32
N GLY A 378 21.67 14.71 20.56
CA GLY A 378 22.50 15.89 20.30
C GLY A 378 22.55 16.36 18.84
N ILE A 379 21.68 15.85 17.98
CA ILE A 379 21.59 16.28 16.57
C ILE A 379 20.74 17.54 16.49
N LYS A 380 21.34 18.63 16.00
CA LYS A 380 20.66 19.93 15.88
C LYS A 380 19.67 19.95 14.69
N ASP A 381 20.02 19.28 13.60
CA ASP A 381 19.18 19.21 12.40
C ASP A 381 18.62 17.79 12.20
N THR A 382 17.35 17.63 12.51
CA THR A 382 16.64 16.35 12.41
C THR A 382 16.06 16.09 11.02
N THR A 383 16.13 17.06 10.11
CA THR A 383 15.61 16.96 8.73
C THR A 383 16.27 15.81 7.97
N ILE A 384 17.59 15.63 8.17
CA ILE A 384 18.35 14.54 7.55
C ILE A 384 17.83 13.17 8.01
N LEU A 385 17.51 13.01 9.30
CA LEU A 385 16.96 11.76 9.85
C LEU A 385 15.60 11.44 9.23
N LEU A 386 14.74 12.47 9.10
CA LEU A 386 13.41 12.31 8.52
C LEU A 386 13.50 11.94 7.02
N CYS A 387 14.38 12.59 6.27
CA CYS A 387 14.63 12.26 4.86
C CYS A 387 15.15 10.82 4.71
N LEU A 388 16.11 10.43 5.54
CA LEU A 388 16.70 9.09 5.55
C LEU A 388 15.64 8.03 5.87
N PHE A 389 14.86 8.23 6.93
CA PHE A 389 13.75 7.35 7.30
C PHE A 389 12.76 7.18 6.14
N SER A 390 12.30 8.29 5.56
CA SER A 390 11.31 8.29 4.48
C SER A 390 11.82 7.56 3.23
N PHE A 391 13.07 7.83 2.84
CA PHE A 391 13.71 7.18 1.71
C PHE A 391 13.82 5.67 1.91
N PHE A 392 14.37 5.23 3.04
CA PHE A 392 14.54 3.81 3.32
C PHE A 392 13.21 3.09 3.59
N ASN A 393 12.19 3.77 4.11
CA ASN A 393 10.85 3.23 4.21
C ASN A 393 10.23 2.98 2.82
N PHE A 394 10.42 3.91 1.90
CA PHE A 394 10.02 3.72 0.51
C PHE A 394 10.76 2.54 -0.14
N ILE A 395 12.09 2.48 -0.02
CA ILE A 395 12.89 1.36 -0.52
C ILE A 395 12.42 0.04 0.08
N GLY A 396 12.14 0.01 1.39
CA GLY A 396 11.60 -1.17 2.08
C GLY A 396 10.27 -1.65 1.48
N ARG A 397 9.35 -0.75 1.17
CA ARG A 397 8.06 -1.09 0.53
C ARG A 397 8.25 -1.70 -0.86
N LEU A 398 9.11 -1.11 -1.68
CA LEU A 398 9.40 -1.64 -3.02
C LEU A 398 10.13 -2.99 -2.96
N ALA A 399 11.20 -3.05 -2.17
CA ALA A 399 12.02 -4.25 -2.01
C ALA A 399 11.20 -5.42 -1.47
N SER A 400 10.32 -5.17 -0.48
CA SER A 400 9.45 -6.19 0.08
C SER A 400 8.56 -6.83 -0.98
N GLY A 401 7.95 -6.03 -1.84
CA GLY A 401 7.13 -6.52 -2.95
C GLY A 401 7.93 -7.36 -3.94
N ALA A 402 9.07 -6.85 -4.41
CA ALA A 402 9.90 -7.50 -5.43
C ALA A 402 10.58 -8.78 -4.89
N ILE A 403 11.21 -8.70 -3.72
CA ILE A 403 11.91 -9.83 -3.10
C ILE A 403 10.92 -10.95 -2.78
N SER A 404 9.82 -10.62 -2.12
CA SER A 404 8.82 -11.64 -1.75
C SER A 404 8.23 -12.32 -2.98
N GLU A 405 7.95 -11.58 -4.06
CA GLU A 405 7.44 -12.14 -5.31
C GLU A 405 8.41 -13.14 -5.92
N HIS A 406 9.70 -12.77 -6.00
CA HIS A 406 10.73 -13.64 -6.53
C HIS A 406 10.81 -14.98 -5.76
N PHE A 407 10.81 -14.93 -4.42
CA PHE A 407 10.94 -16.14 -3.61
C PHE A 407 9.64 -16.96 -3.50
N VAL A 408 8.48 -16.33 -3.59
CA VAL A 408 7.20 -17.04 -3.67
C VAL A 408 7.13 -17.85 -4.97
N ARG A 409 7.54 -17.27 -6.10
CA ARG A 409 7.53 -17.97 -7.40
C ARG A 409 8.61 -19.04 -7.52
N SER A 410 9.84 -18.77 -7.02
CA SER A 410 10.98 -19.68 -7.19
C SER A 410 11.02 -20.80 -6.16
N ARG A 411 10.58 -20.55 -4.91
CA ARG A 411 10.74 -21.49 -3.78
C ARG A 411 9.46 -21.72 -2.98
N THR A 412 8.33 -21.17 -3.43
CA THR A 412 7.02 -21.24 -2.71
C THR A 412 7.10 -20.81 -1.23
N LEU A 413 8.01 -19.85 -0.93
CA LEU A 413 8.19 -19.34 0.43
C LEU A 413 7.11 -18.31 0.75
N PRO A 414 6.41 -18.43 1.89
CA PRO A 414 5.42 -17.45 2.31
C PRO A 414 6.03 -16.05 2.48
N ARG A 415 5.28 -15.02 2.10
CA ARG A 415 5.71 -13.61 2.22
C ARG A 415 5.96 -13.19 3.67
N THR A 416 5.27 -13.83 4.61
CA THR A 416 5.45 -13.58 6.05
C THR A 416 6.85 -13.89 6.55
N LEU A 417 7.60 -14.77 5.89
CA LEU A 417 9.00 -15.02 6.23
C LEU A 417 9.83 -13.73 6.17
N TRP A 418 9.65 -12.93 5.12
CA TRP A 418 10.36 -11.67 4.92
C TRP A 418 9.89 -10.59 5.90
N MET A 419 8.60 -10.60 6.25
CA MET A 419 8.05 -9.73 7.28
C MET A 419 8.68 -10.04 8.66
N GLY A 420 8.84 -11.32 9.02
CA GLY A 420 9.50 -11.74 10.25
C GLY A 420 11.00 -11.42 10.26
N ALA A 421 11.70 -11.64 9.12
CA ALA A 421 13.11 -11.27 8.99
C ALA A 421 13.32 -9.76 9.19
N ALA A 422 12.44 -8.93 8.63
CA ALA A 422 12.50 -7.49 8.83
C ALA A 422 12.24 -7.09 10.29
N GLN A 423 11.28 -7.75 10.98
CA GLN A 423 11.06 -7.50 12.42
C GLN A 423 12.27 -7.91 13.26
N LEU A 424 12.94 -9.00 12.91
CA LEU A 424 14.19 -9.39 13.57
C LEU A 424 15.29 -8.33 13.38
N VAL A 425 15.42 -7.75 12.19
CA VAL A 425 16.33 -6.61 11.95
C VAL A 425 15.92 -5.42 12.82
N MET A 426 14.61 -5.14 12.97
CA MET A 426 14.12 -4.08 13.85
C MET A 426 14.48 -4.33 15.33
N VAL A 427 14.45 -5.59 15.80
CA VAL A 427 14.91 -5.95 17.16
C VAL A 427 16.36 -5.49 17.38
N PHE A 428 17.26 -5.90 16.49
CA PHE A 428 18.68 -5.50 16.58
C PHE A 428 18.84 -3.98 16.47
N THR A 429 18.05 -3.33 15.63
CA THR A 429 18.11 -1.88 15.46
C THR A 429 17.63 -1.14 16.72
N PHE A 430 16.59 -1.60 17.39
CA PHE A 430 16.15 -1.03 18.67
C PHE A 430 17.19 -1.23 19.79
N LEU A 431 17.87 -2.38 19.81
CA LEU A 431 18.99 -2.58 20.73
C LEU A 431 20.14 -1.62 20.43
N LEU A 432 20.44 -1.37 19.15
CA LEU A 432 21.44 -0.41 18.72
C LEU A 432 21.08 1.03 19.16
N PHE A 433 19.81 1.43 19.02
CA PHE A 433 19.33 2.71 19.57
C PHE A 433 19.47 2.78 21.10
N ALA A 434 19.15 1.70 21.81
CA ALA A 434 19.26 1.65 23.27
C ALA A 434 20.70 1.73 23.79
N MET A 435 21.68 1.27 22.98
CA MET A 435 23.11 1.36 23.29
C MET A 435 23.69 2.75 23.07
N ALA A 436 23.00 3.61 22.32
CA ALA A 436 23.36 5.01 22.07
C ALA A 436 24.80 5.23 21.57
N ILE A 437 25.27 4.36 20.67
CA ILE A 437 26.63 4.48 20.10
C ILE A 437 26.66 5.65 19.11
N ASP A 438 27.69 6.46 19.18
CA ASP A 438 27.87 7.63 18.31
C ASP A 438 27.75 7.28 16.82
N HIS A 439 27.09 8.13 16.06
CA HIS A 439 26.82 8.01 14.62
C HIS A 439 25.96 6.82 14.17
N THR A 440 25.62 5.87 15.06
CA THR A 440 24.77 4.72 14.68
C THR A 440 23.31 5.11 14.45
N ILE A 441 22.87 6.27 14.93
CA ILE A 441 21.50 6.78 14.78
C ILE A 441 21.08 6.86 13.30
N TYR A 442 21.96 7.24 12.40
CA TYR A 442 21.65 7.32 10.97
C TYR A 442 21.38 5.94 10.37
N VAL A 443 22.25 4.96 10.69
CA VAL A 443 22.09 3.58 10.24
C VAL A 443 20.84 2.95 10.86
N ALA A 444 20.63 3.16 12.14
CA ALA A 444 19.46 2.65 12.85
C ALA A 444 18.15 3.24 12.27
N THR A 445 18.12 4.54 11.98
CA THR A 445 16.98 5.21 11.33
C THR A 445 16.69 4.61 9.94
N ALA A 446 17.72 4.35 9.14
CA ALA A 446 17.58 3.71 7.84
C ALA A 446 17.03 2.29 7.95
N LEU A 447 17.54 1.48 8.87
CA LEU A 447 17.11 0.10 9.09
C LEU A 447 15.67 0.01 9.61
N ILE A 448 15.25 0.91 10.51
CA ILE A 448 13.84 0.98 10.94
C ILE A 448 12.94 1.37 9.77
N GLY A 449 13.36 2.32 8.93
CA GLY A 449 12.64 2.67 7.71
C GLY A 449 12.40 1.44 6.82
N ILE A 450 13.44 0.67 6.51
CA ILE A 450 13.33 -0.57 5.73
C ILE A 450 12.38 -1.56 6.43
N GLY A 451 12.59 -1.83 7.72
CA GLY A 451 11.82 -2.78 8.50
C GLY A 451 10.32 -2.46 8.49
N MET A 452 9.96 -1.18 8.68
CA MET A 452 8.59 -0.71 8.59
C MET A 452 8.01 -0.88 7.18
N GLY A 453 8.82 -0.64 6.12
CA GLY A 453 8.40 -0.86 4.74
C GLY A 453 8.00 -2.31 4.45
N PHE A 454 8.71 -3.29 5.02
CA PHE A 454 8.42 -4.71 4.86
C PHE A 454 7.11 -5.15 5.53
N GLN A 455 6.58 -4.41 6.52
CA GLN A 455 5.29 -4.74 7.16
C GLN A 455 4.11 -4.65 6.16
N PHE A 456 4.25 -3.88 5.07
CA PHE A 456 3.25 -3.81 4.02
C PHE A 456 3.08 -5.12 3.20
N LEU A 457 3.94 -6.13 3.41
CA LEU A 457 3.71 -7.50 2.90
C LEU A 457 2.42 -8.14 3.42
N SER A 458 1.92 -7.69 4.56
CA SER A 458 0.62 -8.08 5.09
C SER A 458 -0.51 -7.88 4.06
N ILE A 459 -0.43 -6.85 3.21
CA ILE A 459 -1.42 -6.53 2.16
C ILE A 459 -1.48 -7.63 1.09
N ALA A 460 -0.32 -8.07 0.57
CA ALA A 460 -0.28 -9.15 -0.40
C ALA A 460 -0.69 -10.48 0.26
N THR A 461 -0.20 -10.75 1.46
CA THR A 461 -0.50 -11.96 2.23
C THR A 461 -1.99 -12.13 2.48
N ILE A 462 -2.70 -11.07 2.92
CA ILE A 462 -4.15 -11.16 3.17
C ILE A 462 -4.93 -11.43 1.89
N SER A 463 -4.49 -10.88 0.75
CA SER A 463 -5.12 -11.14 -0.54
C SER A 463 -4.95 -12.59 -1.02
N GLU A 464 -3.85 -13.23 -0.65
CA GLU A 464 -3.54 -14.62 -1.00
C GLU A 464 -4.25 -15.62 -0.08
N LEU A 465 -4.36 -15.32 1.21
CA LEU A 465 -5.01 -16.19 2.19
C LEU A 465 -6.54 -16.12 2.18
N PHE A 466 -7.10 -14.93 1.94
CA PHE A 466 -8.52 -14.65 2.13
C PHE A 466 -9.23 -14.13 0.85
N GLY A 467 -8.55 -14.21 -0.29
CA GLY A 467 -9.10 -13.89 -1.61
C GLY A 467 -9.21 -12.39 -1.91
N LEU A 468 -9.65 -12.08 -3.14
CA LEU A 468 -9.73 -10.71 -3.65
C LEU A 468 -11.13 -10.10 -3.59
N ARG A 469 -12.18 -10.91 -3.44
CA ARG A 469 -13.57 -10.43 -3.48
C ARG A 469 -13.88 -9.43 -2.37
N HIS A 470 -13.45 -9.75 -1.13
CA HIS A 470 -13.64 -8.89 0.05
C HIS A 470 -12.32 -8.29 0.55
N PHE A 471 -11.31 -8.25 -0.31
CA PHE A 471 -9.97 -7.78 0.02
C PHE A 471 -9.97 -6.37 0.63
N GLY A 472 -10.76 -5.43 0.07
CA GLY A 472 -10.78 -4.05 0.51
C GLY A 472 -11.09 -3.87 2.01
N ILE A 473 -12.10 -4.56 2.54
CA ILE A 473 -12.43 -4.46 3.97
C ILE A 473 -11.44 -5.24 4.84
N ASN A 474 -10.99 -6.42 4.40
CA ASN A 474 -10.08 -7.27 5.15
C ASN A 474 -8.72 -6.58 5.33
N PHE A 475 -8.19 -5.95 4.28
CA PHE A 475 -6.90 -5.25 4.35
C PHE A 475 -6.99 -3.95 5.17
N ASN A 476 -8.06 -3.17 5.03
CA ASN A 476 -8.24 -1.96 5.83
C ASN A 476 -8.39 -2.27 7.32
N PHE A 477 -8.94 -3.43 7.68
CA PHE A 477 -8.96 -3.87 9.07
C PHE A 477 -7.54 -4.15 9.61
N ILE A 478 -6.65 -4.74 8.78
CA ILE A 478 -5.25 -4.92 9.18
C ILE A 478 -4.58 -3.56 9.41
N LEU A 479 -4.83 -2.57 8.55
CA LEU A 479 -4.24 -1.25 8.67
C LEU A 479 -4.64 -0.51 9.96
N LEU A 480 -5.74 -0.86 10.62
CA LEU A 480 -6.08 -0.32 11.95
C LEU A 480 -5.01 -0.63 13.01
N GLY A 481 -4.18 -1.64 12.81
CA GLY A 481 -3.01 -1.87 13.66
C GLY A 481 -2.06 -0.69 13.72
N ASN A 482 -1.99 0.16 12.67
CA ASN A 482 -1.12 1.33 12.64
C ASN A 482 -1.53 2.41 13.65
N PRO A 483 -2.73 3.01 13.62
CA PRO A 483 -3.13 4.04 14.57
C PRO A 483 -3.23 3.51 16.01
N ILE A 484 -3.63 2.25 16.19
CA ILE A 484 -3.65 1.61 17.51
C ILE A 484 -2.22 1.48 18.06
N GLY A 485 -1.26 1.05 17.22
CA GLY A 485 0.15 0.97 17.58
C GLY A 485 0.77 2.33 17.88
N ALA A 486 0.47 3.35 17.06
CA ALA A 486 0.88 4.73 17.30
C ALA A 486 0.37 5.25 18.64
N THR A 487 -0.89 4.98 18.98
CA THR A 487 -1.47 5.39 20.27
C THR A 487 -0.78 4.70 21.43
N ILE A 488 -0.62 3.37 21.38
CA ILE A 488 -0.09 2.59 22.51
C ILE A 488 1.42 2.80 22.67
N PHE A 489 2.20 2.69 21.57
CA PHE A 489 3.67 2.69 21.68
C PHE A 489 4.27 4.09 21.53
N SER A 490 3.68 4.98 20.71
CA SER A 490 4.21 6.33 20.53
C SER A 490 3.67 7.28 21.59
N ALA A 491 2.35 7.43 21.72
CA ALA A 491 1.78 8.41 22.63
C ALA A 491 1.89 7.97 24.10
N PHE A 492 1.43 6.75 24.43
CA PHE A 492 1.44 6.32 25.83
C PHE A 492 2.81 5.85 26.30
N LEU A 493 3.49 4.95 25.58
CA LEU A 493 4.75 4.39 26.05
C LEU A 493 5.89 5.42 25.91
N ALA A 494 6.19 5.87 24.68
CA ALA A 494 7.31 6.75 24.41
C ALA A 494 7.11 8.14 25.02
N GLY A 495 5.90 8.71 24.88
CA GLY A 495 5.56 10.00 25.45
C GLY A 495 5.68 10.00 26.98
N TYR A 496 5.08 9.01 27.67
CA TYR A 496 5.15 8.93 29.12
C TYR A 496 6.59 8.79 29.66
N ILE A 497 7.40 7.92 29.03
CA ILE A 497 8.80 7.72 29.44
C ILE A 497 9.62 8.99 29.20
N TYR A 498 9.41 9.64 28.05
CA TYR A 498 10.10 10.89 27.71
C TYR A 498 9.80 12.00 28.72
N ASP A 499 8.51 12.21 29.04
CA ASP A 499 8.09 13.25 29.99
C ASP A 499 8.63 12.96 31.40
N MET A 500 8.59 11.70 31.84
CA MET A 500 9.14 11.27 33.12
C MET A 500 10.66 11.56 33.25
N GLU A 501 11.43 11.33 32.18
CA GLU A 501 12.87 11.61 32.16
C GLU A 501 13.16 13.12 32.03
N ALA A 502 12.34 13.87 31.29
CA ALA A 502 12.42 15.33 31.19
C ALA A 502 12.18 16.00 32.55
N ASP A 503 11.16 15.54 33.29
CA ASP A 503 10.85 16.03 34.64
C ASP A 503 12.01 15.77 35.63
N LYS A 504 12.69 14.61 35.54
CA LYS A 504 13.89 14.32 36.36
C LYS A 504 15.04 15.27 36.05
N GLN A 505 15.17 15.73 34.79
CA GLN A 505 16.20 16.68 34.38
C GLN A 505 15.82 18.14 34.69
N GLY A 506 14.56 18.40 35.06
CA GLY A 506 14.06 19.76 35.35
C GLY A 506 13.97 20.65 34.10
N ASN A 507 13.96 20.07 32.90
CA ASN A 507 13.89 20.76 31.62
C ASN A 507 12.65 20.32 30.83
N PRO A 508 12.04 21.19 30.04
CA PRO A 508 10.91 20.84 29.18
C PRO A 508 11.30 19.92 28.01
N THR A 509 12.60 19.80 27.71
CA THR A 509 13.17 18.91 26.69
C THR A 509 14.16 17.96 27.32
N CYS A 510 13.94 16.66 27.11
CA CYS A 510 14.83 15.63 27.61
C CYS A 510 16.08 15.53 26.72
N ILE A 511 17.27 15.52 27.33
CA ILE A 511 18.58 15.43 26.65
C ILE A 511 19.30 14.18 27.15
N GLY A 512 19.88 13.43 26.21
CA GLY A 512 20.63 12.21 26.51
C GLY A 512 19.88 10.93 26.14
N PRO A 513 20.61 9.81 26.08
CA PRO A 513 20.08 8.53 25.59
C PRO A 513 19.00 7.92 26.50
N ASP A 514 19.01 8.27 27.78
CA ASP A 514 18.07 7.71 28.77
C ASP A 514 16.61 8.11 28.48
N CYS A 515 16.38 9.23 27.73
CA CYS A 515 15.07 9.71 27.32
C CYS A 515 14.24 8.66 26.55
N PHE A 516 14.90 7.82 25.77
CA PHE A 516 14.25 6.79 24.94
C PHE A 516 14.77 5.38 25.18
N ARG A 517 15.77 5.18 26.05
CA ARG A 517 16.43 3.89 26.26
C ARG A 517 15.44 2.79 26.65
N VAL A 518 14.59 3.05 27.63
CA VAL A 518 13.57 2.10 28.08
C VAL A 518 12.55 1.84 26.97
N THR A 519 12.12 2.88 26.26
CA THR A 519 11.23 2.76 25.11
C THR A 519 11.81 1.82 24.06
N PHE A 520 13.06 1.98 23.69
CA PHE A 520 13.71 1.12 22.68
C PHE A 520 13.87 -0.33 23.15
N LEU A 521 14.16 -0.57 24.42
CA LEU A 521 14.22 -1.93 24.98
C LEU A 521 12.85 -2.61 24.94
N VAL A 522 11.78 -1.90 25.28
CA VAL A 522 10.42 -2.42 25.18
C VAL A 522 10.05 -2.71 23.72
N LEU A 523 10.35 -1.79 22.79
CA LEU A 523 10.07 -1.99 21.36
C LEU A 523 10.89 -3.14 20.76
N ALA A 524 12.11 -3.39 21.22
CA ALA A 524 12.88 -4.58 20.86
C ALA A 524 12.15 -5.87 21.26
N GLY A 525 11.62 -5.92 22.50
CA GLY A 525 10.80 -7.04 22.97
C GLY A 525 9.50 -7.22 22.17
N VAL A 526 8.82 -6.11 21.87
CA VAL A 526 7.59 -6.07 21.05
C VAL A 526 7.85 -6.63 19.64
N CYS A 527 8.93 -6.20 18.99
CA CYS A 527 9.32 -6.73 17.66
C CYS A 527 9.77 -8.20 17.75
N GLY A 528 10.42 -8.61 18.85
CA GLY A 528 10.76 -10.01 19.10
C GLY A 528 9.51 -10.90 19.18
N LEU A 529 8.49 -10.46 19.89
CA LEU A 529 7.18 -11.14 19.92
C LEU A 529 6.54 -11.16 18.52
N GLY A 530 6.57 -10.05 17.79
CA GLY A 530 6.09 -9.98 16.42
C GLY A 530 6.81 -10.96 15.49
N THR A 531 8.13 -11.10 15.61
CA THR A 531 8.93 -12.10 14.88
C THR A 531 8.47 -13.51 15.19
N LEU A 532 8.25 -13.85 16.46
CA LEU A 532 7.75 -15.16 16.87
C LEU A 532 6.38 -15.46 16.25
N LEU A 533 5.43 -14.53 16.33
CA LEU A 533 4.09 -14.69 15.72
C LEU A 533 4.19 -14.87 14.20
N THR A 534 5.09 -14.15 13.55
CA THR A 534 5.31 -14.24 12.11
C THR A 534 5.91 -15.60 11.71
N VAL A 535 6.83 -16.15 12.50
CA VAL A 535 7.38 -17.51 12.28
C VAL A 535 6.29 -18.56 12.44
N ILE A 536 5.47 -18.47 13.49
CA ILE A 536 4.33 -19.38 13.69
C ILE A 536 3.38 -19.32 12.50
N LEU A 537 3.02 -18.10 12.05
CA LEU A 537 2.17 -17.91 10.88
C LEU A 537 2.80 -18.51 9.62
N THR A 538 4.08 -18.27 9.39
CA THR A 538 4.82 -18.77 8.22
C THR A 538 4.77 -20.30 8.15
N MET A 539 4.98 -20.98 9.26
CA MET A 539 4.87 -22.46 9.32
C MET A 539 3.45 -22.93 9.02
N ARG A 540 2.43 -22.25 9.55
CA ARG A 540 1.01 -22.62 9.36
C ARG A 540 0.51 -22.42 7.93
N ILE A 541 1.00 -21.37 7.22
CA ILE A 541 0.52 -21.05 5.86
C ILE A 541 1.39 -21.62 4.75
N ARG A 542 2.55 -22.22 5.07
CA ARG A 542 3.46 -22.82 4.09
C ARG A 542 2.76 -23.82 3.14
N PRO A 543 1.91 -24.76 3.62
CA PRO A 543 1.20 -25.68 2.73
C PRO A 543 0.27 -24.96 1.74
N VAL A 544 -0.33 -23.84 2.16
CA VAL A 544 -1.21 -23.03 1.30
C VAL A 544 -0.43 -22.44 0.14
N TYR A 545 0.77 -21.88 0.42
CA TYR A 545 1.64 -21.33 -0.62
C TYR A 545 2.15 -22.41 -1.57
N GLN A 546 2.47 -23.59 -1.06
CA GLN A 546 2.83 -24.73 -1.89
C GLN A 546 1.69 -25.14 -2.84
N ALA A 547 0.45 -25.13 -2.37
CA ALA A 547 -0.72 -25.42 -3.21
C ALA A 547 -1.01 -24.31 -4.24
N LEU A 548 -0.90 -23.02 -3.85
CA LEU A 548 -1.19 -21.87 -4.71
C LEU A 548 -0.14 -21.67 -5.82
N TYR A 549 1.12 -22.04 -5.58
CA TYR A 549 2.25 -21.81 -6.48
C TYR A 549 2.95 -23.09 -6.95
N ALA A 550 2.30 -24.25 -6.81
CA ALA A 550 2.88 -25.57 -7.14
C ALA A 550 3.38 -25.72 -8.59
N SER A 551 2.91 -24.88 -9.51
CA SER A 551 3.32 -24.86 -10.94
C SER A 551 4.27 -23.70 -11.29
N GLY A 552 4.85 -23.02 -10.27
CA GLY A 552 5.66 -21.81 -10.49
C GLY A 552 4.84 -20.55 -10.78
N SER A 553 3.54 -20.68 -11.02
CA SER A 553 2.60 -19.59 -11.21
C SER A 553 1.43 -19.68 -10.23
N PHE A 554 0.84 -18.53 -9.91
CA PHE A 554 -0.32 -18.45 -9.03
C PHE A 554 -1.54 -19.10 -9.68
N ARG A 555 -2.09 -20.17 -9.06
CA ARG A 555 -3.33 -20.77 -9.53
C ARG A 555 -4.52 -19.96 -9.03
N LEU A 556 -5.19 -19.27 -9.94
CA LEU A 556 -6.53 -18.75 -9.67
C LEU A 556 -7.46 -19.96 -9.53
N GLN A 557 -7.98 -20.21 -8.32
CA GLN A 557 -9.06 -21.18 -8.17
C GLN A 557 -10.26 -20.70 -9.00
N PRO A 558 -10.90 -21.59 -9.80
CA PRO A 558 -12.09 -21.22 -10.56
C PRO A 558 -13.13 -20.68 -9.57
N GLN A 559 -13.60 -19.47 -9.83
CA GLN A 559 -14.74 -18.92 -9.13
C GLN A 559 -15.90 -19.87 -9.36
N SER A 560 -16.30 -20.60 -8.33
CA SER A 560 -17.54 -21.36 -8.39
C SER A 560 -18.65 -20.38 -8.73
N GLY A 561 -19.17 -20.49 -9.95
CA GLY A 561 -20.22 -19.66 -10.46
C GLY A 561 -21.42 -19.72 -9.52
N GLY A 562 -21.62 -18.64 -8.76
CA GLY A 562 -22.86 -18.39 -8.05
C GLY A 562 -23.73 -17.54 -8.96
N HIS A 563 -24.71 -18.19 -9.57
CA HIS A 563 -25.89 -17.52 -10.11
C HIS A 563 -26.71 -16.95 -8.94
#